data_9772cf4ae6ee400d4372029bd4071cce
#
_entry.id   9772cf4ae6ee400d4372029bd4071cce
#
_cell.length_a   1.000
_cell.length_b   1.000
_cell.length_c   1.000
_cell.angle_alpha   90.00
_cell.angle_beta   90.00
_cell.angle_gamma   90.00
#
_symmetry.space_group_name_H-M   'P 1'
#
loop_
_entity.id
_entity.type
_entity.pdbx_description
1 polymer ?
#
loop_
_entity_poly.entity_id
_entity_poly.type
_entity_poly.pdbx_seq_one_letter_code
_entity_poly.pdbx_strand_id
1 'polypeptide(L)'
;MADIAAKVLVVGGGPGGYVAAIRAGQLGLDTVLVEQGGRGGGLGGTCLNVGCIPSKAIIHAAQAYHHAVEQAASAHFGLRVEHPAIDFARTVEWKDGIVGRLTGGVGTLLKRHNVKIVQGHAEMVDGKTCKVDTDTGPQVIRAEHVVLATGSVPAPLSTLPFGGKVISSTEALALTMVPERLVVVGAGYIGLELGTAFAKLGAKVTIVEAEKRILPSYDVELTRPVAKRLRALGVEVLLKTRAAG
;
A
#
# COMPACT_ATOMS: atom_id res chain seq x y z
N MET A 1 16.46 29.20 13.35
CA MET A 1 15.45 28.14 13.30
C MET A 1 14.09 28.79 13.45
N ALA A 2 13.14 28.49 12.57
CA ALA A 2 11.78 29.01 12.74
C ALA A 2 11.06 28.12 13.77
N ASP A 3 10.59 28.75 14.87
CA ASP A 3 9.78 28.04 15.86
C ASP A 3 8.30 28.17 15.48
N ILE A 4 7.61 27.03 15.43
CA ILE A 4 6.19 26.92 15.13
C ILE A 4 5.47 26.48 16.40
N ALA A 5 4.49 27.29 16.85
CA ALA A 5 3.57 26.85 17.89
C ALA A 5 2.32 26.27 17.24
N ALA A 6 1.74 25.23 17.82
CA ALA A 6 0.51 24.60 17.35
C ALA A 6 -0.31 24.06 18.54
N LYS A 7 -1.61 23.95 18.35
CA LYS A 7 -2.49 23.23 19.30
C LYS A 7 -2.30 21.72 19.15
N VAL A 8 -2.24 21.26 17.89
CA VAL A 8 -2.11 19.85 17.55
C VAL A 8 -0.98 19.65 16.54
N LEU A 9 -0.05 18.79 16.86
CA LEU A 9 0.95 18.27 15.92
C LEU A 9 0.58 16.84 15.54
N VAL A 10 0.50 16.57 14.24
CA VAL A 10 0.33 15.24 13.70
C VAL A 10 1.59 14.84 12.95
N VAL A 11 2.22 13.75 13.36
CA VAL A 11 3.43 13.21 12.72
C VAL A 11 3.04 12.03 11.84
N GLY A 12 3.16 12.20 10.51
CA GLY A 12 2.80 11.26 9.47
C GLY A 12 1.51 11.62 8.74
N GLY A 13 1.54 11.68 7.42
CA GLY A 13 0.44 12.04 6.52
C GLY A 13 -0.34 10.87 5.95
N GLY A 14 -0.20 9.66 6.54
CA GLY A 14 -0.99 8.47 6.19
C GLY A 14 -2.44 8.56 6.69
N PRO A 15 -3.27 7.49 6.47
CA PRO A 15 -4.70 7.51 6.83
C PRO A 15 -4.98 7.86 8.29
N GLY A 16 -4.16 7.41 9.22
CA GLY A 16 -4.28 7.79 10.63
C GLY A 16 -4.01 9.28 10.85
N GLY A 17 -2.98 9.81 10.19
CA GLY A 17 -2.55 11.20 10.38
C GLY A 17 -3.41 12.23 9.66
N TYR A 18 -3.61 12.08 8.32
CA TYR A 18 -4.38 13.10 7.60
C TYR A 18 -5.84 13.17 8.07
N VAL A 19 -6.45 12.06 8.45
CA VAL A 19 -7.81 12.06 9.01
C VAL A 19 -7.86 12.81 10.34
N ALA A 20 -6.90 12.54 11.24
CA ALA A 20 -6.80 13.25 12.51
C ALA A 20 -6.56 14.76 12.31
N ALA A 21 -5.64 15.13 11.40
CA ALA A 21 -5.32 16.51 11.10
C ALA A 21 -6.51 17.28 10.50
N ILE A 22 -7.22 16.68 9.52
CA ILE A 22 -8.43 17.27 8.94
C ILE A 22 -9.47 17.47 10.03
N ARG A 23 -9.67 16.48 10.91
CA ARG A 23 -10.66 16.58 11.98
C ARG A 23 -10.30 17.66 12.99
N ALA A 24 -9.04 17.77 13.38
CA ALA A 24 -8.56 18.84 14.25
C ALA A 24 -8.79 20.23 13.62
N GLY A 25 -8.46 20.39 12.33
CA GLY A 25 -8.74 21.63 11.59
C GLY A 25 -10.24 21.95 11.48
N GLN A 26 -11.11 20.97 11.28
CA GLN A 26 -12.57 21.15 11.31
C GLN A 26 -13.09 21.65 12.66
N LEU A 27 -12.42 21.28 13.73
CA LEU A 27 -12.73 21.75 15.09
C LEU A 27 -12.12 23.13 15.40
N GLY A 28 -11.46 23.77 14.43
CA GLY A 28 -10.85 25.10 14.59
C GLY A 28 -9.53 25.07 15.38
N LEU A 29 -8.92 23.89 15.56
CA LEU A 29 -7.64 23.78 16.25
C LEU A 29 -6.50 24.14 15.31
N ASP A 30 -5.56 24.98 15.78
CA ASP A 30 -4.32 25.25 15.05
C ASP A 30 -3.51 23.95 14.92
N THR A 31 -3.42 23.43 13.70
CA THR A 31 -2.93 22.09 13.43
C THR A 31 -1.77 22.10 12.45
N VAL A 32 -0.69 21.44 12.83
CA VAL A 32 0.46 21.16 11.96
C VAL A 32 0.52 19.66 11.68
N LEU A 33 0.69 19.31 10.42
CA LEU A 33 0.96 17.93 9.99
C LEU A 33 2.36 17.88 9.40
N VAL A 34 3.20 16.98 9.91
CA VAL A 34 4.53 16.71 9.37
C VAL A 34 4.49 15.43 8.54
N GLU A 35 5.00 15.52 7.31
CA GLU A 35 5.11 14.37 6.41
C GLU A 35 6.48 14.35 5.72
N GLN A 36 7.19 13.23 5.83
CA GLN A 36 8.55 13.17 5.29
C GLN A 36 8.62 12.93 3.78
N GLY A 37 7.55 12.40 3.18
CA GLY A 37 7.62 11.94 1.79
C GLY A 37 8.45 10.67 1.61
N GLY A 38 8.98 10.45 0.41
CA GLY A 38 9.84 9.30 0.10
C GLY A 38 9.10 8.09 -0.49
N ARG A 39 9.75 6.92 -0.50
CA ARG A 39 9.31 5.70 -1.23
C ARG A 39 7.94 5.13 -0.87
N GLY A 40 7.36 5.48 0.24
CA GLY A 40 6.01 5.04 0.62
C GLY A 40 5.11 6.23 0.86
N GLY A 41 5.53 7.42 0.42
CA GLY A 41 5.04 8.56 1.05
C GLY A 41 4.69 9.78 0.28
N GLY A 42 4.44 10.74 1.05
CA GLY A 42 3.67 11.91 0.77
C GLY A 42 2.30 11.73 1.39
N LEU A 43 1.47 12.73 1.20
CA LEU A 43 0.10 12.70 1.71
C LEU A 43 -0.65 11.45 1.23
N GLY A 44 -1.32 10.79 2.16
CA GLY A 44 -1.98 9.51 1.90
C GLY A 44 -1.21 8.30 2.41
N GLY A 45 0.10 8.43 2.69
CA GLY A 45 0.96 7.39 3.25
C GLY A 45 0.96 6.10 2.44
N THR A 46 1.32 4.99 3.06
CA THR A 46 1.36 3.67 2.43
C THR A 46 0.04 3.32 1.74
N CYS A 47 -1.10 3.53 2.39
CA CYS A 47 -2.39 3.09 1.86
C CYS A 47 -2.72 3.70 0.49
N LEU A 48 -2.59 5.02 0.35
CA LEU A 48 -2.96 5.68 -0.91
C LEU A 48 -1.88 5.53 -1.97
N ASN A 49 -0.61 5.58 -1.59
CA ASN A 49 0.48 5.65 -2.57
C ASN A 49 0.98 4.28 -3.04
N VAL A 50 1.19 3.33 -2.10
CA VAL A 50 1.89 2.07 -2.38
C VAL A 50 1.24 0.86 -1.69
N GLY A 51 -0.03 0.95 -1.30
CA GLY A 51 -0.75 -0.10 -0.57
C GLY A 51 -2.17 -0.31 -1.06
N CYS A 52 -3.15 0.05 -0.22
CA CYS A 52 -4.57 -0.29 -0.40
C CYS A 52 -5.14 0.17 -1.75
N ILE A 53 -4.92 1.43 -2.12
CA ILE A 53 -5.51 1.98 -3.33
C ILE A 53 -4.90 1.36 -4.59
N PRO A 54 -3.57 1.40 -4.79
CA PRO A 54 -3.00 0.80 -5.99
C PRO A 54 -3.20 -0.71 -6.06
N SER A 55 -3.18 -1.44 -4.94
CA SER A 55 -3.44 -2.88 -4.95
C SER A 55 -4.88 -3.20 -5.39
N LYS A 56 -5.90 -2.47 -4.88
CA LYS A 56 -7.30 -2.68 -5.27
C LYS A 56 -7.54 -2.30 -6.73
N ALA A 57 -6.84 -1.30 -7.26
CA ALA A 57 -6.90 -0.97 -8.68
C ALA A 57 -6.37 -2.13 -9.55
N ILE A 58 -5.18 -2.65 -9.23
CA ILE A 58 -4.62 -3.81 -9.95
C ILE A 58 -5.49 -5.06 -9.80
N ILE A 59 -5.99 -5.36 -8.60
CA ILE A 59 -6.90 -6.49 -8.35
C ILE A 59 -8.17 -6.37 -9.21
N HIS A 60 -8.74 -5.16 -9.31
CA HIS A 60 -9.92 -4.91 -10.14
C HIS A 60 -9.64 -5.18 -11.62
N ALA A 61 -8.55 -4.65 -12.17
CA ALA A 61 -8.15 -4.89 -13.54
C ALA A 61 -7.84 -6.38 -13.81
N ALA A 62 -7.13 -7.03 -12.89
CA ALA A 62 -6.82 -8.46 -12.97
C ALA A 62 -8.09 -9.32 -12.95
N GLN A 63 -9.11 -8.95 -12.15
CA GLN A 63 -10.38 -9.64 -12.11
C GLN A 63 -11.15 -9.47 -13.42
N ALA A 64 -11.19 -8.26 -13.99
CA ALA A 64 -11.85 -8.00 -15.27
C ALA A 64 -11.20 -8.80 -16.41
N TYR A 65 -9.88 -8.80 -16.48
CA TYR A 65 -9.14 -9.60 -17.47
C TYR A 65 -9.39 -11.10 -17.29
N HIS A 66 -9.32 -11.61 -16.06
CA HIS A 66 -9.56 -13.02 -15.76
C HIS A 66 -10.97 -13.46 -16.19
N HIS A 67 -11.99 -12.65 -15.92
CA HIS A 67 -13.35 -12.92 -16.39
C HIS A 67 -13.43 -12.96 -17.92
N ALA A 68 -12.75 -12.06 -18.62
CA ALA A 68 -12.72 -12.07 -20.07
C ALA A 68 -12.09 -13.37 -20.60
N VAL A 69 -11.00 -13.84 -19.97
CA VAL A 69 -10.35 -15.12 -20.32
C VAL A 69 -11.28 -16.31 -20.04
N GLU A 70 -11.96 -16.34 -18.89
CA GLU A 70 -12.92 -17.38 -18.55
C GLU A 70 -14.09 -17.43 -19.57
N GLN A 71 -14.61 -16.25 -19.98
CA GLN A 71 -15.68 -16.19 -20.98
C GLN A 71 -15.22 -16.61 -22.38
N ALA A 72 -13.99 -16.25 -22.79
CA ALA A 72 -13.43 -16.71 -24.06
C ALA A 72 -13.32 -18.24 -24.11
N ALA A 73 -13.02 -18.88 -22.97
CA ALA A 73 -12.87 -20.33 -22.90
C ALA A 73 -14.21 -21.09 -22.84
N SER A 74 -15.26 -20.52 -22.21
CA SER A 74 -16.47 -21.29 -21.91
C SER A 74 -17.79 -20.65 -22.35
N ALA A 75 -17.82 -19.34 -22.64
CA ALA A 75 -19.04 -18.56 -22.94
C ALA A 75 -20.22 -18.89 -21.98
N HIS A 76 -19.94 -19.08 -20.70
CA HIS A 76 -20.79 -19.71 -19.70
C HIS A 76 -22.24 -19.12 -19.64
N PHE A 77 -22.39 -17.80 -19.80
CA PHE A 77 -23.70 -17.13 -19.84
C PHE A 77 -23.96 -16.41 -21.17
N GLY A 78 -23.42 -16.93 -22.27
CA GLY A 78 -23.65 -16.43 -23.61
C GLY A 78 -22.83 -15.20 -24.02
N LEU A 79 -21.98 -14.67 -23.14
CA LEU A 79 -21.03 -13.63 -23.49
C LEU A 79 -19.88 -14.23 -24.31
N ARG A 80 -19.72 -13.75 -25.53
CA ARG A 80 -18.58 -14.13 -26.39
C ARG A 80 -17.50 -13.08 -26.29
N VAL A 81 -16.28 -13.53 -25.99
CA VAL A 81 -15.08 -12.70 -25.94
C VAL A 81 -14.04 -13.35 -26.85
N GLU A 82 -13.49 -12.59 -27.77
CA GLU A 82 -12.45 -13.06 -28.69
C GLU A 82 -11.11 -12.45 -28.28
N HIS A 83 -10.07 -13.27 -28.17
CA HIS A 83 -8.68 -12.87 -27.92
C HIS A 83 -8.49 -11.85 -26.80
N PRO A 84 -8.94 -12.14 -25.57
CA PRO A 84 -8.77 -11.22 -24.46
C PRO A 84 -7.28 -10.94 -24.21
N ALA A 85 -6.92 -9.69 -24.18
CA ALA A 85 -5.56 -9.23 -23.91
C ALA A 85 -5.58 -8.07 -22.90
N ILE A 86 -4.50 -7.91 -22.16
CA ILE A 86 -4.31 -6.80 -21.24
C ILE A 86 -2.98 -6.11 -21.51
N ASP A 87 -3.01 -4.80 -21.66
CA ASP A 87 -1.83 -3.95 -21.59
C ASP A 87 -1.59 -3.56 -20.14
N PHE A 88 -0.68 -4.27 -19.49
CA PHE A 88 -0.44 -4.09 -18.06
C PHE A 88 0.27 -2.76 -17.76
N ALA A 89 1.07 -2.21 -18.66
CA ALA A 89 1.68 -0.90 -18.51
C ALA A 89 0.60 0.20 -18.42
N ARG A 90 -0.41 0.16 -19.31
CA ARG A 90 -1.56 1.07 -19.25
C ARG A 90 -2.42 0.86 -17.99
N THR A 91 -2.50 -0.37 -17.49
CA THR A 91 -3.17 -0.65 -16.20
C THR A 91 -2.45 0.07 -15.05
N VAL A 92 -1.12 0.06 -15.07
CA VAL A 92 -0.31 0.76 -14.06
C VAL A 92 -0.48 2.27 -14.18
N GLU A 93 -0.45 2.85 -15.37
CA GLU A 93 -0.72 4.27 -15.60
C GLU A 93 -2.11 4.69 -15.08
N TRP A 94 -3.14 3.90 -15.39
CA TRP A 94 -4.50 4.14 -14.88
C TRP A 94 -4.57 4.09 -13.35
N LYS A 95 -3.91 3.11 -12.72
CA LYS A 95 -3.75 3.00 -11.27
C LYS A 95 -3.06 4.24 -10.68
N ASP A 96 -1.97 4.73 -11.32
CA ASP A 96 -1.24 5.92 -10.87
C ASP A 96 -2.11 7.18 -10.97
N GLY A 97 -2.94 7.27 -11.99
CA GLY A 97 -3.96 8.33 -12.10
C GLY A 97 -4.98 8.32 -10.96
N ILE A 98 -5.38 7.15 -10.46
CA ILE A 98 -6.26 7.03 -9.29
C ILE A 98 -5.54 7.52 -8.03
N VAL A 99 -4.31 7.06 -7.81
CA VAL A 99 -3.47 7.46 -6.68
C VAL A 99 -3.29 8.98 -6.66
N GLY A 100 -2.90 9.59 -7.79
CA GLY A 100 -2.70 11.03 -7.90
C GLY A 100 -3.94 11.86 -7.58
N ARG A 101 -5.12 11.44 -8.03
CA ARG A 101 -6.39 12.11 -7.69
C ARG A 101 -6.71 12.05 -6.20
N LEU A 102 -6.51 10.92 -5.56
CA LEU A 102 -6.84 10.74 -4.15
C LEU A 102 -5.84 11.48 -3.24
N THR A 103 -4.56 11.40 -3.54
CA THR A 103 -3.53 12.14 -2.77
C THR A 103 -3.68 13.65 -2.92
N GLY A 104 -3.99 14.15 -4.13
CA GLY A 104 -4.34 15.54 -4.37
C GLY A 104 -5.59 15.98 -3.60
N GLY A 105 -6.60 15.10 -3.51
CA GLY A 105 -7.80 15.31 -2.70
C GLY A 105 -7.48 15.49 -1.22
N VAL A 106 -6.59 14.67 -0.66
CA VAL A 106 -6.12 14.82 0.74
C VAL A 106 -5.47 16.18 0.96
N GLY A 107 -4.57 16.59 0.06
CA GLY A 107 -3.92 17.91 0.14
C GLY A 107 -4.94 19.05 0.10
N THR A 108 -5.94 18.95 -0.77
CA THR A 108 -7.04 19.94 -0.85
C THR A 108 -7.85 20.01 0.45
N LEU A 109 -8.18 18.88 1.06
CA LEU A 109 -8.92 18.82 2.31
C LEU A 109 -8.11 19.42 3.48
N LEU A 110 -6.83 19.08 3.60
CA LEU A 110 -5.95 19.66 4.62
C LEU A 110 -5.89 21.17 4.48
N LYS A 111 -5.66 21.69 3.27
CA LYS A 111 -5.64 23.14 3.00
C LYS A 111 -6.98 23.80 3.31
N ARG A 112 -8.10 23.20 2.93
CA ARG A 112 -9.46 23.73 3.20
C ARG A 112 -9.74 23.90 4.70
N HIS A 113 -9.14 23.05 5.52
CA HIS A 113 -9.31 23.08 6.97
C HIS A 113 -8.12 23.74 7.70
N ASN A 114 -7.35 24.58 7.00
CA ASN A 114 -6.24 25.37 7.53
C ASN A 114 -5.15 24.55 8.24
N VAL A 115 -4.97 23.27 7.85
CA VAL A 115 -3.88 22.47 8.38
C VAL A 115 -2.58 22.89 7.71
N LYS A 116 -1.59 23.28 8.50
CA LYS A 116 -0.25 23.61 8.02
C LYS A 116 0.52 22.31 7.78
N ILE A 117 0.98 22.11 6.55
CA ILE A 117 1.80 20.95 6.19
C ILE A 117 3.27 21.35 6.23
N VAL A 118 4.08 20.61 6.97
CA VAL A 118 5.54 20.73 7.00
C VAL A 118 6.11 19.47 6.40
N GLN A 119 6.84 19.61 5.30
CA GLN A 119 7.51 18.49 4.68
C GLN A 119 8.91 18.33 5.25
N GLY A 120 9.21 17.15 5.77
CA GLY A 120 10.49 16.84 6.37
C GLY A 120 10.46 15.66 7.33
N HIS A 121 11.63 15.26 7.77
CA HIS A 121 11.78 14.18 8.74
C HIS A 121 11.60 14.69 10.17
N ALA A 122 10.64 14.11 10.89
CA ALA A 122 10.30 14.47 12.25
C ALA A 122 11.08 13.65 13.28
N GLU A 123 11.72 14.34 14.23
CA GLU A 123 12.36 13.76 15.39
C GLU A 123 11.76 14.34 16.67
N MET A 124 11.19 13.51 17.52
CA MET A 124 10.64 13.96 18.81
C MET A 124 11.77 14.24 19.80
N VAL A 125 11.84 15.47 20.27
CA VAL A 125 12.80 15.88 21.31
C VAL A 125 12.24 15.55 22.72
N ASP A 126 10.95 15.76 22.88
CA ASP A 126 10.18 15.41 24.08
C ASP A 126 8.72 15.15 23.70
N GLY A 127 7.84 14.97 24.69
CA GLY A 127 6.41 14.68 24.46
C GLY A 127 5.62 15.79 23.75
N LYS A 128 6.19 16.99 23.55
CA LYS A 128 5.52 18.16 22.96
C LYS A 128 6.36 18.92 21.96
N THR A 129 7.64 18.60 21.82
CA THR A 129 8.60 19.28 20.96
C THR A 129 9.10 18.34 19.88
N CYS A 130 8.96 18.74 18.65
CA CYS A 130 9.42 18.02 17.49
C CYS A 130 10.40 18.89 16.68
N LYS A 131 11.55 18.35 16.33
CA LYS A 131 12.45 18.90 15.33
C LYS A 131 12.12 18.28 13.98
N VAL A 132 12.03 19.11 12.96
CA VAL A 132 11.78 18.66 11.59
C VAL A 132 12.93 19.10 10.71
N ASP A 133 13.60 18.15 10.10
CA ASP A 133 14.62 18.42 9.10
C ASP A 133 13.93 18.59 7.74
N THR A 134 13.94 19.83 7.23
CA THR A 134 13.31 20.21 5.95
C THR A 134 14.36 20.63 4.93
N ASP A 135 14.01 20.64 3.66
CA ASP A 135 14.90 21.07 2.57
C ASP A 135 15.36 22.53 2.71
N THR A 136 14.64 23.35 3.48
CA THR A 136 14.98 24.77 3.76
C THR A 136 15.73 24.96 5.10
N GLY A 137 16.06 23.86 5.76
CA GLY A 137 16.73 23.85 7.05
C GLY A 137 15.82 23.38 8.20
N PRO A 138 16.38 23.18 9.39
CA PRO A 138 15.65 22.61 10.52
C PRO A 138 14.60 23.60 11.07
N GLN A 139 13.43 23.07 11.40
CA GLN A 139 12.34 23.77 12.08
C GLN A 139 12.05 23.08 13.42
N VAL A 140 11.59 23.85 14.41
CA VAL A 140 11.14 23.30 15.69
C VAL A 140 9.64 23.58 15.83
N ILE A 141 8.89 22.52 16.14
CA ILE A 141 7.44 22.60 16.34
C ILE A 141 7.15 22.26 17.81
N ARG A 142 6.44 23.15 18.49
CA ARG A 142 5.96 22.94 19.86
C ARG A 142 4.45 22.84 19.84
N ALA A 143 3.90 21.76 20.43
CA ALA A 143 2.46 21.51 20.40
C ALA A 143 1.92 21.17 21.79
N GLU A 144 0.67 21.53 22.04
CA GLU A 144 -0.02 21.10 23.27
C GLU A 144 -0.36 19.60 23.23
N HIS A 145 -0.72 19.11 22.03
CA HIS A 145 -1.08 17.71 21.79
C HIS A 145 -0.31 17.15 20.59
N VAL A 146 0.18 15.94 20.72
CA VAL A 146 0.91 15.23 19.63
C VAL A 146 0.19 13.93 19.28
N VAL A 147 -0.02 13.74 17.98
CA VAL A 147 -0.56 12.49 17.41
C VAL A 147 0.56 11.82 16.61
N LEU A 148 1.01 10.65 17.04
CA LEU A 148 1.97 9.84 16.31
C LEU A 148 1.24 8.91 15.36
N ALA A 149 1.40 9.14 14.05
CA ALA A 149 0.80 8.38 12.98
C ALA A 149 1.85 7.99 11.91
N THR A 150 3.03 7.57 12.39
CA THR A 150 4.25 7.40 11.61
C THR A 150 4.22 6.22 10.62
N GLY A 151 3.19 5.36 10.71
CA GLY A 151 2.96 4.28 9.76
C GLY A 151 3.87 3.08 9.92
N SER A 152 4.17 2.40 8.81
CA SER A 152 4.98 1.19 8.76
C SER A 152 5.77 1.12 7.46
N VAL A 153 6.81 0.31 7.45
CA VAL A 153 7.64 0.03 6.27
C VAL A 153 7.69 -1.49 6.02
N PRO A 154 7.91 -1.93 4.77
CA PRO A 154 8.19 -3.35 4.51
C PRO A 154 9.40 -3.84 5.29
N ALA A 155 9.24 -4.97 5.99
CA ALA A 155 10.33 -5.58 6.74
C ALA A 155 11.13 -6.51 5.81
N PRO A 156 12.44 -6.29 5.58
CA PRO A 156 13.27 -7.21 4.83
C PRO A 156 13.54 -8.47 5.65
N LEU A 157 13.71 -9.60 4.98
CA LEU A 157 14.30 -10.79 5.59
C LEU A 157 15.81 -10.70 5.51
N SER A 158 16.52 -11.00 6.60
CA SER A 158 17.99 -10.99 6.62
C SER A 158 18.62 -11.97 5.62
N THR A 159 17.93 -13.10 5.37
CA THR A 159 18.30 -14.11 4.39
C THR A 159 17.92 -13.76 2.95
N LEU A 160 17.06 -12.75 2.75
CA LEU A 160 16.56 -12.37 1.44
C LEU A 160 16.33 -10.84 1.40
N PRO A 161 17.40 -10.04 1.41
CA PRO A 161 17.30 -8.58 1.40
C PRO A 161 16.70 -8.08 0.09
N PHE A 162 16.00 -6.96 0.14
CA PHE A 162 15.47 -6.30 -1.05
C PHE A 162 16.60 -5.85 -1.98
N GLY A 163 16.42 -6.07 -3.29
CA GLY A 163 17.34 -5.69 -4.35
C GLY A 163 17.28 -6.63 -5.55
N GLY A 164 17.59 -6.15 -6.72
CA GLY A 164 17.55 -6.93 -7.96
C GLY A 164 16.18 -7.54 -8.22
N LYS A 165 16.08 -8.86 -8.15
CA LYS A 165 14.83 -9.62 -8.33
C LYS A 165 14.00 -9.79 -7.06
N VAL A 166 14.54 -9.41 -5.90
CA VAL A 166 13.83 -9.44 -4.62
C VAL A 166 13.22 -8.08 -4.37
N ILE A 167 11.91 -8.00 -4.52
CA ILE A 167 11.15 -6.75 -4.45
C ILE A 167 10.14 -6.79 -3.29
N SER A 168 9.78 -5.62 -2.78
CA SER A 168 8.68 -5.50 -1.83
C SER A 168 7.33 -5.36 -2.55
N SER A 169 6.25 -5.28 -1.78
CA SER A 169 4.93 -4.98 -2.33
C SER A 169 4.86 -3.63 -3.04
N THR A 170 5.70 -2.68 -2.66
CA THR A 170 5.79 -1.35 -3.30
C THR A 170 6.25 -1.47 -4.75
N GLU A 171 7.36 -2.15 -4.99
CA GLU A 171 7.90 -2.35 -6.34
C GLU A 171 6.99 -3.28 -7.15
N ALA A 172 6.37 -4.28 -6.51
CA ALA A 172 5.41 -5.17 -7.18
C ALA A 172 4.21 -4.40 -7.78
N LEU A 173 3.75 -3.34 -7.12
CA LEU A 173 2.68 -2.46 -7.63
C LEU A 173 3.12 -1.51 -8.75
N ALA A 174 4.42 -1.40 -8.99
CA ALA A 174 5.03 -0.57 -10.03
C ALA A 174 5.58 -1.37 -11.24
N LEU A 175 5.44 -2.70 -11.23
CA LEU A 175 5.81 -3.52 -12.38
C LEU A 175 4.98 -3.12 -13.60
N THR A 176 5.64 -2.90 -14.73
CA THR A 176 4.99 -2.54 -16.00
C THR A 176 4.69 -3.76 -16.89
N MET A 177 5.19 -4.93 -16.49
CA MET A 177 4.95 -6.21 -17.18
C MET A 177 4.55 -7.27 -16.15
N VAL A 178 3.68 -8.17 -16.55
CA VAL A 178 3.33 -9.34 -15.75
C VAL A 178 4.49 -10.34 -15.81
N PRO A 179 5.09 -10.74 -14.68
CA PRO A 179 6.18 -11.72 -14.69
C PRO A 179 5.63 -13.10 -15.08
N GLU A 180 6.39 -13.88 -15.83
CA GLU A 180 6.02 -15.27 -16.13
C GLU A 180 5.92 -16.14 -14.87
N ARG A 181 6.83 -15.90 -13.92
CA ARG A 181 6.90 -16.62 -12.64
C ARG A 181 7.06 -15.62 -11.50
N LEU A 182 6.28 -15.79 -10.45
CA LEU A 182 6.33 -14.97 -9.25
C LEU A 182 6.38 -15.87 -8.02
N VAL A 183 7.40 -15.69 -7.19
CA VAL A 183 7.45 -16.27 -5.85
C VAL A 183 7.06 -15.20 -4.83
N VAL A 184 6.06 -15.49 -4.02
CA VAL A 184 5.59 -14.63 -2.94
C VAL A 184 6.05 -15.22 -1.62
N VAL A 185 6.83 -14.47 -0.85
CA VAL A 185 7.29 -14.88 0.47
C VAL A 185 6.37 -14.29 1.53
N GLY A 186 5.64 -15.16 2.21
CA GLY A 186 4.62 -14.83 3.19
C GLY A 186 3.19 -14.93 2.65
N ALA A 187 2.37 -15.75 3.31
CA ALA A 187 0.94 -15.90 3.00
C ALA A 187 0.05 -15.01 3.90
N GLY A 188 0.51 -13.81 4.22
CA GLY A 188 -0.30 -12.74 4.79
C GLY A 188 -1.21 -12.10 3.73
N TYR A 189 -2.10 -11.19 4.15
CA TYR A 189 -3.09 -10.59 3.24
C TYR A 189 -2.47 -9.87 2.03
N ILE A 190 -1.33 -9.17 2.19
CA ILE A 190 -0.65 -8.48 1.07
C ILE A 190 -0.14 -9.49 0.04
N GLY A 191 0.56 -10.53 0.49
CA GLY A 191 1.09 -11.57 -0.40
C GLY A 191 -0.01 -12.31 -1.14
N LEU A 192 -1.10 -12.64 -0.45
CA LEU A 192 -2.26 -13.32 -1.04
C LEU A 192 -3.01 -12.43 -2.04
N GLU A 193 -3.21 -11.15 -1.74
CA GLU A 193 -3.87 -10.21 -2.64
C GLU A 193 -3.09 -10.03 -3.94
N LEU A 194 -1.79 -9.72 -3.84
CA LEU A 194 -0.95 -9.50 -5.02
C LEU A 194 -0.68 -10.81 -5.77
N GLY A 195 -0.36 -11.89 -5.07
CA GLY A 195 -0.18 -13.20 -5.68
C GLY A 195 -1.42 -13.66 -6.46
N THR A 196 -2.61 -13.47 -5.89
CA THR A 196 -3.88 -13.77 -6.56
C THR A 196 -4.10 -12.88 -7.79
N ALA A 197 -3.78 -11.59 -7.70
CA ALA A 197 -3.91 -10.68 -8.83
C ALA A 197 -2.98 -11.07 -9.98
N PHE A 198 -1.70 -11.33 -9.70
CA PHE A 198 -0.75 -11.77 -10.71
C PHE A 198 -1.09 -13.14 -11.31
N ALA A 199 -1.62 -14.08 -10.51
CA ALA A 199 -2.12 -15.35 -11.04
C ALA A 199 -3.27 -15.16 -12.04
N LYS A 200 -4.22 -14.26 -11.75
CA LYS A 200 -5.31 -13.88 -12.66
C LYS A 200 -4.81 -13.18 -13.92
N LEU A 201 -3.68 -12.50 -13.85
CA LEU A 201 -3.00 -11.88 -14.99
C LEU A 201 -2.18 -12.88 -15.83
N GLY A 202 -2.09 -14.13 -15.41
CA GLY A 202 -1.41 -15.22 -16.14
C GLY A 202 -0.02 -15.58 -15.61
N ALA A 203 0.46 -14.98 -14.52
CA ALA A 203 1.71 -15.38 -13.89
C ALA A 203 1.59 -16.78 -13.24
N LYS A 204 2.63 -17.61 -13.33
CA LYS A 204 2.76 -18.81 -12.49
C LYS A 204 3.22 -18.39 -11.10
N VAL A 205 2.33 -18.52 -10.12
CA VAL A 205 2.57 -18.01 -8.75
C VAL A 205 2.82 -19.18 -7.79
N THR A 206 3.91 -19.07 -7.01
CA THR A 206 4.21 -19.94 -5.86
C THR A 206 4.26 -19.07 -4.60
N ILE A 207 3.52 -19.44 -3.57
CA ILE A 207 3.52 -18.76 -2.27
C ILE A 207 4.27 -19.62 -1.26
N VAL A 208 5.27 -19.06 -0.60
CA VAL A 208 6.08 -19.72 0.44
C VAL A 208 5.71 -19.15 1.79
N GLU A 209 5.28 -20.01 2.72
CA GLU A 209 4.84 -19.62 4.05
C GLU A 209 5.51 -20.47 5.14
N ALA A 210 6.13 -19.81 6.09
CA ALA A 210 6.82 -20.49 7.20
C ALA A 210 5.86 -21.19 8.17
N GLU A 211 4.65 -20.65 8.30
CA GLU A 211 3.63 -21.17 9.18
C GLU A 211 2.90 -22.38 8.54
N LYS A 212 2.12 -23.06 9.37
CA LYS A 212 1.36 -24.27 8.97
C LYS A 212 0.07 -23.98 8.19
N ARG A 213 -0.28 -22.71 8.01
CA ARG A 213 -1.47 -22.27 7.27
C ARG A 213 -1.30 -20.85 6.74
N ILE A 214 -2.04 -20.50 5.69
CA ILE A 214 -2.16 -19.12 5.23
C ILE A 214 -2.91 -18.29 6.28
N LEU A 215 -2.66 -16.99 6.34
CA LEU A 215 -3.33 -16.03 7.23
C LEU A 215 -3.38 -16.56 8.69
N PRO A 216 -2.23 -16.84 9.31
CA PRO A 216 -2.18 -17.58 10.58
C PRO A 216 -2.91 -16.88 11.72
N SER A 217 -3.08 -15.56 11.66
CA SER A 217 -3.78 -14.75 12.67
C SER A 217 -5.30 -14.74 12.53
N TYR A 218 -5.86 -15.37 11.48
CA TYR A 218 -7.30 -15.39 11.23
C TYR A 218 -7.89 -16.77 11.51
N ASP A 219 -9.20 -16.83 11.80
CA ASP A 219 -9.89 -18.09 11.99
C ASP A 219 -9.86 -18.96 10.72
N VAL A 220 -9.74 -20.26 10.94
CA VAL A 220 -9.64 -21.27 9.85
C VAL A 220 -10.88 -21.20 8.94
N GLU A 221 -12.05 -20.97 9.48
CA GLU A 221 -13.28 -20.88 8.71
C GLU A 221 -13.25 -19.72 7.68
N LEU A 222 -12.67 -18.58 8.08
CA LEU A 222 -12.50 -17.42 7.20
C LEU A 222 -11.44 -17.66 6.12
N THR A 223 -10.42 -18.48 6.39
CA THR A 223 -9.31 -18.71 5.47
C THR A 223 -9.54 -19.88 4.50
N ARG A 224 -10.48 -20.80 4.79
CA ARG A 224 -10.83 -21.92 3.90
C ARG A 224 -11.25 -21.48 2.49
N PRO A 225 -12.15 -20.49 2.30
CA PRO A 225 -12.52 -20.02 0.96
C PRO A 225 -11.32 -19.48 0.18
N VAL A 226 -10.41 -18.77 0.85
CA VAL A 226 -9.18 -18.22 0.26
C VAL A 226 -8.30 -19.36 -0.24
N ALA A 227 -8.02 -20.36 0.60
CA ALA A 227 -7.22 -21.54 0.21
C ALA A 227 -7.85 -22.31 -0.96
N LYS A 228 -9.20 -22.43 -0.99
CA LYS A 228 -9.92 -23.03 -2.11
C LYS A 228 -9.73 -22.24 -3.40
N ARG A 229 -9.82 -20.90 -3.32
CA ARG A 229 -9.65 -20.02 -4.48
C ARG A 229 -8.23 -20.04 -5.03
N LEU A 230 -7.21 -20.05 -4.18
CA LEU A 230 -5.81 -20.17 -4.60
C LEU A 230 -5.59 -21.44 -5.43
N ARG A 231 -6.07 -22.59 -4.95
CA ARG A 231 -6.01 -23.86 -5.70
C ARG A 231 -6.73 -23.80 -7.04
N ALA A 232 -7.92 -23.20 -7.08
CA ALA A 232 -8.69 -23.04 -8.32
C ALA A 232 -7.97 -22.14 -9.34
N LEU A 233 -7.11 -21.23 -8.90
CA LEU A 233 -6.27 -20.37 -9.74
C LEU A 233 -4.92 -21.01 -10.11
N GLY A 234 -4.65 -22.25 -9.68
CA GLY A 234 -3.38 -22.93 -9.93
C GLY A 234 -2.20 -22.36 -9.13
N VAL A 235 -2.47 -21.60 -8.07
CA VAL A 235 -1.43 -21.07 -7.19
C VAL A 235 -0.91 -22.18 -6.30
N GLU A 236 0.38 -22.43 -6.38
CA GLU A 236 1.08 -23.36 -5.49
C GLU A 236 1.33 -22.68 -4.12
N VAL A 237 1.04 -23.39 -3.02
CA VAL A 237 1.26 -22.87 -1.66
C VAL A 237 2.11 -23.86 -0.88
N LEU A 238 3.34 -23.46 -0.56
CA LEU A 238 4.31 -24.22 0.22
C LEU A 238 4.26 -23.77 1.68
N LEU A 239 3.55 -24.52 2.50
CA LEU A 239 3.45 -24.27 3.95
C LEU A 239 4.62 -24.90 4.71
N LYS A 240 4.90 -24.43 5.92
CA LYS A 240 6.04 -24.86 6.76
C LYS A 240 7.38 -24.77 6.02
N THR A 241 7.47 -23.85 5.08
CA THR A 241 8.63 -23.66 4.21
C THR A 241 9.19 -22.26 4.42
N ARG A 242 10.48 -22.17 4.70
CA ARG A 242 11.20 -20.91 4.86
C ARG A 242 11.93 -20.56 3.57
N ALA A 243 11.92 -19.28 3.20
CA ALA A 243 12.77 -18.77 2.16
C ALA A 243 14.21 -18.67 2.69
N ALA A 244 15.11 -19.41 2.05
CA ALA A 244 16.55 -19.28 2.22
C ALA A 244 17.10 -18.71 0.91
N GLY A 245 17.97 -17.71 0.98
CA GLY A 245 18.54 -16.99 -0.17
C GLY A 245 19.36 -17.88 -1.10
#